data_ab9933bbed6eaced79d53a855c886dd7
#
_entry.id   ab9933bbed6eaced79d53a855c886dd7
#
_cell.length_a   1.000
_cell.length_b   1.000
_cell.length_c   1.000
_cell.angle_alpha   90.00
_cell.angle_beta   90.00
_cell.angle_gamma   90.00
#
_symmetry.space_group_name_H-M   'P 1'
#
loop_
_entity.id
_entity.type
_entity.pdbx_description
1 polymer ?
#
loop_
_entity_poly.entity_id
_entity_poly.type
_entity_poly.pdbx_seq_one_letter_code
_entity_poly.pdbx_strand_id
1 'polypeptide(L)'
;MWLKHRLRDADVWAKVDDKGALVTDRDGRVEVVYKMAPGSKVYRAGARNLVAVDGEQPIEIEATKEAKAATGAPPPDAIHVWTDGACTGNPGPAGLGVVIVDGTQHTEISEYLGEGTNNIAELMAILRGLERVPDKARPTVVYSDSQYSIGLLTLGWKAKKNIELVEELRELCRLFKDLRFVKVAGHAGIPLNERVDELARDAIVKRR
;
A
#
# COMPACT_ATOMS: atom_id res chain seq x y z
N MET A 1 3.03 -8.23 -22.36
CA MET A 1 3.51 -9.57 -21.98
C MET A 1 4.87 -9.47 -21.30
N TRP A 2 5.34 -10.55 -20.69
CA TRP A 2 6.63 -10.62 -20.02
C TRP A 2 7.38 -11.83 -20.54
N LEU A 3 8.68 -11.67 -20.83
CA LEU A 3 9.54 -12.73 -21.35
C LEU A 3 10.79 -12.84 -20.47
N LYS A 4 11.21 -14.06 -20.20
CA LYS A 4 12.37 -14.32 -19.36
C LYS A 4 13.66 -13.88 -20.06
N HIS A 5 14.44 -13.09 -19.34
CA HIS A 5 15.73 -12.57 -19.78
C HIS A 5 16.76 -12.74 -18.65
N ARG A 6 18.02 -12.72 -19.01
CA ARG A 6 19.12 -12.65 -18.04
C ARG A 6 19.62 -11.21 -17.94
N LEU A 7 19.66 -10.68 -16.73
CA LEU A 7 20.26 -9.40 -16.39
C LEU A 7 21.48 -9.64 -15.50
N ARG A 8 22.71 -9.58 -16.06
CA ARG A 8 23.95 -10.03 -15.41
C ARG A 8 23.82 -11.52 -15.00
N ASP A 9 23.90 -11.81 -13.69
CA ASP A 9 23.84 -13.17 -13.14
C ASP A 9 22.43 -13.56 -12.63
N ALA A 10 21.41 -12.73 -12.86
CA ALA A 10 20.06 -12.95 -12.36
C ALA A 10 19.06 -13.16 -13.51
N ASP A 11 18.16 -14.11 -13.33
CA ASP A 11 16.99 -14.25 -14.19
C ASP A 11 15.94 -13.19 -13.82
N VAL A 12 15.42 -12.52 -14.84
CA VAL A 12 14.38 -11.50 -14.73
C VAL A 12 13.34 -11.70 -15.83
N TRP A 13 12.12 -11.22 -15.61
CA TRP A 13 11.13 -11.13 -16.67
C TRP A 13 11.07 -9.67 -17.14
N ALA A 14 11.35 -9.45 -18.41
CA ALA A 14 11.35 -8.17 -19.08
C ALA A 14 10.04 -7.97 -19.85
N LYS A 15 9.55 -6.74 -19.88
CA LYS A 15 8.34 -6.39 -20.61
C LYS A 15 8.58 -6.44 -22.12
N VAL A 16 7.72 -7.17 -22.81
CA VAL A 16 7.78 -7.37 -24.27
C VAL A 16 6.43 -7.06 -24.92
N ASP A 17 6.46 -6.73 -26.19
CA ASP A 17 5.28 -6.61 -27.03
C ASP A 17 4.75 -7.99 -27.49
N ASP A 18 3.71 -7.99 -28.31
CA ASP A 18 3.06 -9.22 -28.84
C ASP A 18 3.98 -10.03 -29.76
N LYS A 19 5.08 -9.44 -30.23
CA LYS A 19 6.09 -10.10 -31.09
C LYS A 19 7.31 -10.57 -30.28
N GLY A 20 7.31 -10.35 -28.95
CA GLY A 20 8.42 -10.71 -28.07
C GLY A 20 9.56 -9.70 -28.06
N ALA A 21 9.41 -8.53 -28.67
CA ALA A 21 10.41 -7.49 -28.63
C ALA A 21 10.33 -6.66 -27.33
N LEU A 22 11.48 -6.24 -26.78
CA LEU A 22 11.55 -5.46 -25.55
C LEU A 22 10.84 -4.11 -25.70
N VAL A 23 9.91 -3.80 -24.80
CA VAL A 23 9.24 -2.50 -24.73
C VAL A 23 10.11 -1.52 -23.95
N THR A 24 10.73 -0.57 -24.67
CA THR A 24 11.62 0.44 -24.07
C THR A 24 10.90 1.75 -23.82
N ASP A 25 11.29 2.44 -22.74
CA ASP A 25 10.94 3.84 -22.51
C ASP A 25 11.83 4.80 -23.34
N ARG A 26 11.62 6.12 -23.19
CA ARG A 26 12.38 7.16 -23.93
C ARG A 26 13.89 7.14 -23.64
N ASP A 27 14.30 6.56 -22.51
CA ASP A 27 15.69 6.46 -22.07
C ASP A 27 16.32 5.10 -22.46
N GLY A 28 15.64 4.28 -23.25
CA GLY A 28 16.09 2.94 -23.67
C GLY A 28 16.09 1.92 -22.52
N ARG A 29 15.23 2.13 -21.51
CA ARG A 29 15.07 1.21 -20.37
C ARG A 29 13.80 0.40 -20.53
N VAL A 30 13.86 -0.84 -20.03
CA VAL A 30 12.77 -1.83 -20.04
C VAL A 30 12.32 -2.08 -18.61
N GLU A 31 11.02 -2.20 -18.39
CA GLU A 31 10.48 -2.68 -17.13
C GLU A 31 10.84 -4.15 -16.94
N VAL A 32 11.37 -4.48 -15.75
CA VAL A 32 11.75 -5.86 -15.38
C VAL A 32 11.24 -6.20 -13.99
N VAL A 33 10.91 -7.48 -13.78
CA VAL A 33 10.58 -8.02 -12.45
C VAL A 33 11.45 -9.26 -12.17
N TYR A 34 11.85 -9.45 -10.92
CA TYR A 34 12.66 -10.60 -10.49
C TYR A 34 11.81 -11.81 -10.12
N LYS A 35 10.52 -11.66 -9.99
CA LYS A 35 9.56 -12.74 -9.71
C LYS A 35 8.29 -12.49 -10.50
N MET A 36 7.78 -13.54 -11.15
CA MET A 36 6.48 -13.51 -11.84
C MET A 36 5.37 -13.79 -10.83
N ALA A 37 4.99 -12.75 -10.09
CA ALA A 37 3.86 -12.81 -9.17
C ALA A 37 3.08 -11.49 -9.22
N PRO A 38 1.76 -11.51 -9.02
CA PRO A 38 0.97 -10.29 -8.88
C PRO A 38 1.57 -9.39 -7.79
N GLY A 39 1.70 -8.08 -8.08
CA GLY A 39 2.29 -7.11 -7.15
C GLY A 39 3.82 -7.12 -7.05
N SER A 40 4.52 -7.86 -7.92
CA SER A 40 5.99 -7.83 -7.96
C SER A 40 6.51 -6.44 -8.27
N LYS A 41 7.55 -6.04 -7.54
CA LYS A 41 8.21 -4.75 -7.73
C LYS A 41 8.81 -4.66 -9.12
N VAL A 42 8.42 -3.64 -9.87
CA VAL A 42 8.94 -3.35 -11.20
C VAL A 42 10.20 -2.49 -11.07
N TYR A 43 11.24 -2.91 -11.74
CA TYR A 43 12.50 -2.19 -11.86
C TYR A 43 12.70 -1.76 -13.31
N ARG A 44 13.67 -0.88 -13.59
CA ARG A 44 14.03 -0.45 -14.94
C ARG A 44 15.47 -0.84 -15.22
N ALA A 45 15.68 -1.66 -16.25
CA ALA A 45 16.98 -2.08 -16.72
C ALA A 45 17.26 -1.52 -18.12
N GLY A 46 18.50 -1.20 -18.42
CA GLY A 46 18.86 -0.84 -19.80
C GLY A 46 18.65 -2.02 -20.73
N ALA A 47 17.95 -1.84 -21.84
CA ALA A 47 17.63 -2.90 -22.80
C ALA A 47 18.89 -3.68 -23.25
N ARG A 48 20.02 -2.98 -23.45
CA ARG A 48 21.31 -3.54 -23.83
C ARG A 48 21.91 -4.51 -22.81
N ASN A 49 21.43 -4.52 -21.57
CA ASN A 49 21.92 -5.37 -20.49
C ASN A 49 21.05 -6.62 -20.31
N LEU A 50 20.00 -6.77 -21.11
CA LEU A 50 19.08 -7.90 -21.08
C LEU A 50 19.47 -8.87 -22.21
N VAL A 51 19.68 -10.11 -21.85
CA VAL A 51 19.99 -11.20 -22.81
C VAL A 51 18.78 -12.12 -22.82
N ALA A 52 18.21 -12.37 -24.00
CA ALA A 52 17.10 -13.30 -24.16
C ALA A 52 17.51 -14.71 -23.71
N VAL A 53 16.61 -15.41 -23.05
CA VAL A 53 16.78 -16.83 -22.73
C VAL A 53 16.03 -17.63 -23.80
N ASP A 54 16.78 -18.41 -24.59
CA ASP A 54 16.21 -19.20 -25.67
C ASP A 54 15.22 -20.25 -25.17
N GLY A 55 14.12 -20.42 -25.91
CA GLY A 55 13.11 -21.45 -25.63
C GLY A 55 11.98 -21.05 -24.69
N GLU A 56 11.99 -19.84 -24.19
CA GLU A 56 10.91 -19.31 -23.34
C GLU A 56 9.83 -18.63 -24.19
N GLN A 57 8.56 -18.83 -23.83
CA GLN A 57 7.43 -18.13 -24.45
C GLN A 57 7.00 -16.94 -23.59
N PRO A 58 6.50 -15.87 -24.23
CA PRO A 58 5.95 -14.73 -23.49
C PRO A 58 4.78 -15.18 -22.61
N ILE A 59 4.81 -14.77 -21.34
CA ILE A 59 3.75 -15.07 -20.37
C ILE A 59 2.95 -13.80 -20.17
N GLU A 60 1.62 -13.90 -20.29
CA GLU A 60 0.71 -12.90 -19.82
C GLU A 60 0.51 -13.09 -18.31
N ILE A 61 0.90 -12.08 -17.52
CA ILE A 61 0.38 -12.01 -16.18
C ILE A 61 -1.04 -11.48 -16.32
N GLU A 62 -2.03 -12.34 -16.23
CA GLU A 62 -3.36 -11.85 -15.90
C GLU A 62 -3.22 -11.12 -14.56
N ALA A 63 -3.35 -9.79 -14.60
CA ALA A 63 -3.58 -9.03 -13.39
C ALA A 63 -4.85 -9.63 -12.79
N THR A 64 -4.69 -10.37 -11.70
CA THR A 64 -5.83 -10.96 -11.02
C THR A 64 -6.87 -9.88 -10.83
N LYS A 65 -8.15 -10.19 -11.09
CA LYS A 65 -9.27 -9.25 -10.98
C LYS A 65 -9.28 -8.47 -9.66
N GLU A 66 -8.63 -9.00 -8.62
CA GLU A 66 -8.45 -8.37 -7.31
C GLU A 66 -7.51 -7.14 -7.32
N ALA A 67 -6.48 -7.09 -8.18
CA ALA A 67 -5.64 -5.90 -8.31
C ALA A 67 -6.28 -4.80 -9.18
N LYS A 68 -7.26 -5.15 -10.03
CA LYS A 68 -8.02 -4.20 -10.86
C LYS A 68 -9.18 -3.53 -10.12
N ALA A 69 -9.58 -4.04 -8.96
CA ALA A 69 -10.67 -3.45 -8.16
C ALA A 69 -10.30 -2.12 -7.50
N ALA A 70 -9.02 -1.76 -7.43
CA ALA A 70 -8.57 -0.53 -6.76
C ALA A 70 -8.44 0.70 -7.67
N THR A 71 -8.70 0.61 -8.99
CA THR A 71 -8.49 1.72 -9.95
C THR A 71 -9.76 2.44 -10.39
N GLY A 72 -10.93 2.01 -9.94
CA GLY A 72 -12.17 2.77 -10.12
C GLY A 72 -12.32 3.86 -9.07
N ALA A 73 -12.97 4.98 -9.42
CA ALA A 73 -13.39 5.96 -8.42
C ALA A 73 -14.15 5.24 -7.29
N PRO A 74 -13.97 5.64 -6.02
CA PRO A 74 -14.73 5.06 -4.92
C PRO A 74 -16.24 5.20 -5.20
N PRO A 75 -17.06 4.22 -4.78
CA PRO A 75 -18.50 4.39 -4.83
C PRO A 75 -18.94 5.67 -4.13
N PRO A 76 -19.98 6.36 -4.59
CA PRO A 76 -20.40 7.64 -4.02
C PRO A 76 -20.88 7.54 -2.56
N ASP A 77 -21.20 6.34 -2.09
CA ASP A 77 -21.62 6.01 -0.72
C ASP A 77 -20.49 5.40 0.11
N ALA A 78 -19.26 5.42 -0.38
CA ALA A 78 -18.13 4.88 0.34
C ALA A 78 -17.80 5.68 1.60
N ILE A 79 -17.37 4.97 2.65
CA ILE A 79 -16.76 5.56 3.83
C ILE A 79 -15.27 5.73 3.57
N HIS A 80 -14.74 6.92 3.79
CA HIS A 80 -13.34 7.24 3.58
C HIS A 80 -12.61 7.32 4.91
N VAL A 81 -11.57 6.52 5.09
CA VAL A 81 -10.77 6.45 6.32
C VAL A 81 -9.34 6.90 5.99
N TRP A 82 -8.96 8.07 6.49
CA TRP A 82 -7.61 8.62 6.35
C TRP A 82 -6.81 8.30 7.60
N THR A 83 -5.58 7.82 7.45
CA THR A 83 -4.78 7.34 8.57
C THR A 83 -3.33 7.75 8.42
N ASP A 84 -2.72 8.14 9.55
CA ASP A 84 -1.29 8.37 9.67
C ASP A 84 -0.79 8.02 11.06
N GLY A 85 0.48 7.66 11.16
CA GLY A 85 1.17 7.37 12.39
C GLY A 85 2.44 8.18 12.51
N ALA A 86 2.70 8.72 13.70
CA ALA A 86 3.91 9.47 13.99
C ALA A 86 4.71 8.83 15.12
N CYS A 87 6.03 9.00 15.10
CA CYS A 87 6.92 8.56 16.16
C CYS A 87 8.07 9.56 16.33
N THR A 88 8.28 10.03 17.55
CA THR A 88 9.41 10.90 17.88
C THR A 88 10.61 10.05 18.32
N GLY A 89 11.55 9.84 17.43
CA GLY A 89 12.52 8.77 17.50
C GLY A 89 11.96 7.47 16.88
N ASN A 90 12.73 6.39 16.86
CA ASN A 90 12.22 5.11 16.30
C ASN A 90 13.05 3.93 16.83
N PRO A 91 12.70 3.34 17.99
CA PRO A 91 11.49 3.57 18.81
C PRO A 91 11.51 4.88 19.60
N GLY A 92 10.31 5.31 20.06
CA GLY A 92 10.08 6.47 20.89
C GLY A 92 8.60 6.76 21.09
N PRO A 93 8.23 7.92 21.68
CA PRO A 93 6.84 8.34 21.80
C PRO A 93 6.12 8.30 20.48
N ALA A 94 5.03 7.54 20.41
CA ALA A 94 4.25 7.29 19.21
C ALA A 94 2.80 7.75 19.37
N GLY A 95 2.21 8.19 18.27
CA GLY A 95 0.81 8.62 18.22
C GLY A 95 0.20 8.32 16.86
N LEU A 96 -1.11 8.32 16.80
CA LEU A 96 -1.87 8.10 15.58
C LEU A 96 -2.88 9.21 15.33
N GLY A 97 -3.17 9.42 14.05
CA GLY A 97 -4.22 10.30 13.58
C GLY A 97 -5.13 9.59 12.59
N VAL A 98 -6.44 9.75 12.76
CA VAL A 98 -7.44 9.21 11.84
C VAL A 98 -8.50 10.25 11.56
N VAL A 99 -8.95 10.32 10.31
CA VAL A 99 -10.15 11.06 9.91
C VAL A 99 -11.06 10.12 9.13
N ILE A 100 -12.29 9.95 9.61
CA ILE A 100 -13.32 9.17 8.94
C ILE A 100 -14.35 10.13 8.36
N VAL A 101 -14.58 10.01 7.05
CA VAL A 101 -15.58 10.79 6.32
C VAL A 101 -16.69 9.85 5.87
N ASP A 102 -17.89 10.08 6.38
CA ASP A 102 -19.11 9.36 6.01
C ASP A 102 -20.17 10.37 5.52
N GLY A 103 -20.24 10.56 4.22
CA GLY A 103 -21.03 11.61 3.62
C GLY A 103 -20.60 12.99 4.11
N THR A 104 -21.46 13.65 4.90
CA THR A 104 -21.16 14.96 5.51
C THR A 104 -20.61 14.88 6.94
N GLN A 105 -20.56 13.68 7.52
CA GLN A 105 -20.04 13.48 8.86
C GLN A 105 -18.53 13.25 8.83
N HIS A 106 -17.83 13.95 9.72
CA HIS A 106 -16.40 13.81 9.94
C HIS A 106 -16.13 13.40 11.38
N THR A 107 -15.36 12.32 11.55
CA THR A 107 -14.91 11.87 12.87
C THR A 107 -13.40 11.90 12.91
N GLU A 108 -12.82 12.55 13.89
CA GLU A 108 -11.36 12.61 14.09
C GLU A 108 -10.96 11.80 15.33
N ILE A 109 -9.82 11.11 15.22
CA ILE A 109 -9.18 10.38 16.30
C ILE A 109 -7.74 10.86 16.37
N SER A 110 -7.29 11.19 17.58
CA SER A 110 -5.91 11.49 17.92
C SER A 110 -5.62 10.72 19.20
N GLU A 111 -4.72 9.73 19.15
CA GLU A 111 -4.45 8.79 20.24
C GLU A 111 -2.95 8.66 20.47
N TYR A 112 -2.51 8.85 21.71
CA TYR A 112 -1.14 8.58 22.14
C TYR A 112 -0.96 7.10 22.46
N LEU A 113 0.03 6.47 21.82
CA LEU A 113 0.27 5.02 21.92
C LEU A 113 1.34 4.64 22.97
N GLY A 114 1.97 5.61 23.64
CA GLY A 114 3.14 5.35 24.46
C GLY A 114 4.41 5.18 23.64
N GLU A 115 5.32 4.33 24.10
CA GLU A 115 6.55 4.01 23.37
C GLU A 115 6.28 3.01 22.25
N GLY A 116 6.72 3.33 21.04
CA GLY A 116 6.48 2.52 19.88
C GLY A 116 7.45 2.78 18.74
N THR A 117 7.11 2.28 17.56
CA THR A 117 7.80 2.57 16.31
C THR A 117 6.83 3.22 15.32
N ASN A 118 7.36 3.92 14.32
CA ASN A 118 6.52 4.49 13.27
C ASN A 118 5.61 3.44 12.63
N ASN A 119 6.14 2.25 12.32
CA ASN A 119 5.35 1.17 11.74
C ASN A 119 4.20 0.70 12.64
N ILE A 120 4.39 0.67 13.96
CA ILE A 120 3.32 0.36 14.92
C ILE A 120 2.24 1.46 14.87
N ALA A 121 2.65 2.72 14.89
CA ALA A 121 1.72 3.85 14.85
C ALA A 121 0.87 3.84 13.57
N GLU A 122 1.48 3.60 12.41
CA GLU A 122 0.78 3.48 11.12
C GLU A 122 -0.22 2.31 11.10
N LEU A 123 0.17 1.13 11.59
CA LEU A 123 -0.73 -0.04 11.66
C LEU A 123 -1.87 0.21 12.64
N MET A 124 -1.58 0.79 13.81
CA MET A 124 -2.58 1.14 14.82
C MET A 124 -3.57 2.20 14.31
N ALA A 125 -3.10 3.17 13.51
CA ALA A 125 -3.99 4.15 12.88
C ALA A 125 -5.02 3.48 11.96
N ILE A 126 -4.59 2.51 11.15
CA ILE A 126 -5.51 1.74 10.29
C ILE A 126 -6.47 0.91 11.17
N LEU A 127 -5.97 0.25 12.21
CA LEU A 127 -6.79 -0.55 13.13
C LEU A 127 -7.89 0.30 13.75
N ARG A 128 -7.53 1.42 14.39
CA ARG A 128 -8.49 2.34 15.03
C ARG A 128 -9.49 2.92 14.04
N GLY A 129 -9.04 3.25 12.82
CA GLY A 129 -9.91 3.73 11.76
C GLY A 129 -10.97 2.70 11.36
N LEU A 130 -10.56 1.47 11.10
CA LEU A 130 -11.47 0.40 10.69
C LEU A 130 -12.41 -0.07 11.81
N GLU A 131 -11.96 -0.07 13.07
CA GLU A 131 -12.83 -0.37 14.23
C GLU A 131 -14.01 0.62 14.34
N ARG A 132 -13.78 1.89 13.99
CA ARG A 132 -14.78 2.95 14.08
C ARG A 132 -15.73 3.04 12.90
N VAL A 133 -15.49 2.29 11.82
CA VAL A 133 -16.45 2.20 10.71
C VAL A 133 -17.74 1.53 11.20
N PRO A 134 -18.89 2.22 11.16
CA PRO A 134 -20.12 1.74 11.78
C PRO A 134 -20.75 0.55 11.05
N ASP A 135 -20.64 0.54 9.73
CA ASP A 135 -21.22 -0.49 8.87
C ASP A 135 -20.15 -1.06 7.92
N LYS A 136 -19.68 -2.27 8.23
CA LYS A 136 -18.67 -2.99 7.46
C LYS A 136 -19.22 -3.61 6.16
N ALA A 137 -20.53 -3.54 5.93
CA ALA A 137 -21.13 -3.94 4.65
C ALA A 137 -21.02 -2.87 3.57
N ARG A 138 -20.83 -1.61 3.97
CA ARG A 138 -20.64 -0.48 3.05
C ARG A 138 -19.23 -0.45 2.46
N PRO A 139 -19.08 0.00 1.21
CA PRO A 139 -17.76 0.23 0.63
C PRO A 139 -16.93 1.14 1.53
N THR A 140 -15.70 0.73 1.83
CA THR A 140 -14.79 1.50 2.70
C THR A 140 -13.44 1.64 2.00
N VAL A 141 -12.89 2.86 2.00
CA VAL A 141 -11.60 3.17 1.39
C VAL A 141 -10.65 3.72 2.44
N VAL A 142 -9.55 3.04 2.65
CA VAL A 142 -8.47 3.46 3.56
C VAL A 142 -7.39 4.18 2.76
N TYR A 143 -7.04 5.38 3.18
CA TYR A 143 -5.96 6.18 2.62
C TYR A 143 -4.79 6.23 3.60
N SER A 144 -3.61 5.84 3.14
CA SER A 144 -2.38 5.89 3.94
C SER A 144 -1.17 6.12 3.03
N ASP A 145 -0.16 6.80 3.51
CA ASP A 145 1.12 6.94 2.82
C ASP A 145 2.12 5.82 3.17
N SER A 146 1.78 4.98 4.17
CA SER A 146 2.58 3.84 4.59
C SER A 146 2.59 2.71 3.55
N GLN A 147 3.67 2.63 2.80
CA GLN A 147 3.87 1.48 1.90
C GLN A 147 4.02 0.16 2.66
N TYR A 148 4.56 0.20 3.87
CA TYR A 148 4.73 -0.98 4.72
C TYR A 148 3.38 -1.56 5.12
N SER A 149 2.49 -0.74 5.66
CA SER A 149 1.16 -1.16 6.10
C SER A 149 0.32 -1.68 4.92
N ILE A 150 0.28 -0.93 3.82
CA ILE A 150 -0.43 -1.38 2.60
C ILE A 150 0.16 -2.69 2.07
N GLY A 151 1.49 -2.83 2.03
CA GLY A 151 2.13 -4.05 1.56
C GLY A 151 1.79 -5.30 2.39
N LEU A 152 1.69 -5.14 3.71
CA LEU A 152 1.30 -6.23 4.62
C LEU A 152 -0.17 -6.63 4.46
N LEU A 153 -1.05 -5.67 4.20
CA LEU A 153 -2.51 -5.89 4.17
C LEU A 153 -3.03 -6.28 2.78
N THR A 154 -2.37 -5.82 1.70
CA THR A 154 -2.89 -6.00 0.34
C THR A 154 -1.98 -6.80 -0.60
N LEU A 155 -0.66 -6.80 -0.38
CA LEU A 155 0.31 -7.43 -1.27
C LEU A 155 0.88 -8.76 -0.74
N GLY A 156 0.29 -9.30 0.33
CA GLY A 156 0.70 -10.57 0.92
C GLY A 156 2.13 -10.56 1.52
N TRP A 157 2.67 -9.39 1.87
CA TRP A 157 3.96 -9.34 2.53
C TRP A 157 3.92 -10.07 3.87
N LYS A 158 5.01 -10.77 4.20
CA LYS A 158 5.15 -11.46 5.48
C LYS A 158 5.61 -10.49 6.55
N ALA A 159 4.86 -10.39 7.63
CA ALA A 159 5.26 -9.64 8.81
C ALA A 159 6.46 -10.34 9.47
N LYS A 160 7.54 -9.60 9.68
CA LYS A 160 8.72 -10.06 10.45
C LYS A 160 8.70 -9.52 11.88
N LYS A 161 7.94 -8.45 12.10
CA LYS A 161 7.70 -7.79 13.38
C LYS A 161 6.21 -7.45 13.48
N ASN A 162 5.72 -7.21 14.69
CA ASN A 162 4.32 -6.84 14.94
C ASN A 162 3.32 -7.87 14.38
N ILE A 163 3.67 -9.16 14.45
CA ILE A 163 2.93 -10.25 13.82
C ILE A 163 1.49 -10.28 14.33
N GLU A 164 1.31 -10.20 15.65
CA GLU A 164 -0.01 -10.23 16.29
C GLU A 164 -0.89 -9.07 15.82
N LEU A 165 -0.35 -7.85 15.80
CA LEU A 165 -1.07 -6.66 15.32
C LEU A 165 -1.45 -6.78 13.83
N VAL A 166 -0.57 -7.33 13.00
CA VAL A 166 -0.85 -7.54 11.58
C VAL A 166 -1.93 -8.61 11.38
N GLU A 167 -1.92 -9.67 12.18
CA GLU A 167 -2.96 -10.71 12.13
C GLU A 167 -4.30 -10.18 12.58
N GLU A 168 -4.36 -9.44 13.68
CA GLU A 168 -5.57 -8.76 14.16
C GLU A 168 -6.16 -7.84 13.08
N LEU A 169 -5.31 -7.01 12.46
CA LEU A 169 -5.71 -6.15 11.35
C LEU A 169 -6.25 -6.94 10.16
N ARG A 170 -5.62 -8.04 9.79
CA ARG A 170 -6.08 -8.89 8.70
C ARG A 170 -7.44 -9.52 8.99
N GLU A 171 -7.66 -9.94 10.23
CA GLU A 171 -8.96 -10.47 10.66
C GLU A 171 -10.04 -9.39 10.60
N LEU A 172 -9.74 -8.19 11.08
CA LEU A 172 -10.65 -7.06 10.97
C LEU A 172 -10.97 -6.73 9.51
N CYS A 173 -9.96 -6.71 8.63
CA CYS A 173 -10.17 -6.46 7.19
C CYS A 173 -11.12 -7.47 6.54
N ARG A 174 -11.11 -8.74 6.96
CA ARG A 174 -12.00 -9.78 6.42
C ARG A 174 -13.49 -9.57 6.74
N LEU A 175 -13.78 -8.75 7.74
CA LEU A 175 -15.17 -8.42 8.11
C LEU A 175 -15.82 -7.44 7.13
N PHE A 176 -15.03 -6.75 6.32
CA PHE A 176 -15.54 -5.76 5.36
C PHE A 176 -15.92 -6.44 4.04
N LYS A 177 -17.05 -6.06 3.50
CA LYS A 177 -17.54 -6.57 2.22
C LYS A 177 -16.79 -6.02 1.00
N ASP A 178 -16.44 -4.73 1.02
CA ASP A 178 -15.66 -4.02 0.00
C ASP A 178 -14.71 -3.05 0.71
N LEU A 179 -13.50 -3.52 0.98
CA LEU A 179 -12.43 -2.74 1.59
C LEU A 179 -11.33 -2.50 0.57
N ARG A 180 -11.01 -1.23 0.36
CA ARG A 180 -9.96 -0.80 -0.57
C ARG A 180 -8.90 0.01 0.15
N PHE A 181 -7.66 -0.17 -0.27
CA PHE A 181 -6.52 0.61 0.22
C PHE A 181 -5.96 1.47 -0.91
N VAL A 182 -5.81 2.76 -0.63
CA VAL A 182 -5.24 3.73 -1.56
C VAL A 182 -3.98 4.32 -0.95
N LYS A 183 -2.86 4.13 -1.65
CA LYS A 183 -1.63 4.79 -1.26
C LYS A 183 -1.67 6.25 -1.70
N VAL A 184 -1.51 7.15 -0.75
CA VAL A 184 -1.34 8.58 -1.01
C VAL A 184 0.14 8.97 -0.95
N ALA A 185 0.48 10.12 -1.50
CA ALA A 185 1.82 10.68 -1.34
C ALA A 185 1.87 11.46 -0.03
N GLY A 186 2.85 11.16 0.83
CA GLY A 186 3.08 11.93 2.04
C GLY A 186 3.47 13.37 1.71
N HIS A 187 3.00 14.33 2.51
CA HIS A 187 3.30 15.77 2.38
C HIS A 187 3.06 16.35 0.96
N ALA A 188 2.03 15.87 0.28
CA ALA A 188 1.67 16.32 -1.07
C ALA A 188 0.58 17.40 -1.11
N GLY A 189 0.26 18.03 0.02
CA GLY A 189 -0.77 19.06 0.12
C GLY A 189 -2.20 18.52 0.04
N ILE A 190 -2.41 17.23 0.31
CA ILE A 190 -3.74 16.62 0.38
C ILE A 190 -4.34 16.96 1.75
N PRO A 191 -5.42 17.77 1.84
CA PRO A 191 -5.88 18.32 3.11
C PRO A 191 -6.14 17.31 4.22
N LEU A 192 -6.78 16.17 3.90
CA LEU A 192 -7.08 15.14 4.90
C LEU A 192 -5.84 14.33 5.29
N ASN A 193 -4.86 14.17 4.40
CA ASN A 193 -3.59 13.54 4.75
C ASN A 193 -2.75 14.43 5.67
N GLU A 194 -2.70 15.73 5.39
CA GLU A 194 -2.05 16.71 6.29
C GLU A 194 -2.74 16.75 7.66
N ARG A 195 -4.09 16.61 7.68
CA ARG A 195 -4.85 16.61 8.93
C ARG A 195 -4.55 15.40 9.80
N VAL A 196 -4.45 14.20 9.25
CA VAL A 196 -4.12 13.00 10.04
C VAL A 196 -2.68 13.04 10.55
N ASP A 197 -1.72 13.58 9.78
CA ASP A 197 -0.36 13.82 10.24
C ASP A 197 -0.34 14.81 11.42
N GLU A 198 -1.10 15.91 11.36
CA GLU A 198 -1.25 16.85 12.48
C GLU A 198 -1.82 16.15 13.72
N LEU A 199 -2.90 15.36 13.58
CA LEU A 199 -3.52 14.62 14.67
C LEU A 199 -2.55 13.62 15.31
N ALA A 200 -1.76 12.91 14.52
CA ALA A 200 -0.77 11.95 15.00
C ALA A 200 0.34 12.64 15.81
N ARG A 201 0.85 13.77 15.33
CA ARG A 201 1.85 14.56 16.05
C ARG A 201 1.29 15.20 17.31
N ASP A 202 0.07 15.75 17.24
CA ASP A 202 -0.65 16.31 18.38
C ASP A 202 -0.85 15.29 19.49
N ALA A 203 -1.14 14.04 19.15
CA ALA A 203 -1.27 12.95 20.12
C ALA A 203 0.00 12.78 20.95
N ILE A 204 1.16 12.84 20.33
CA ILE A 204 2.47 12.72 21.02
C ILE A 204 2.69 13.92 21.96
N VAL A 205 2.43 15.14 21.47
CA VAL A 205 2.65 16.37 22.26
C VAL A 205 1.71 16.45 23.46
N LYS A 206 0.43 16.14 23.23
CA LYS A 206 -0.62 16.24 24.26
C LYS A 206 -0.73 14.99 25.14
N ARG A 207 -0.11 13.88 24.74
CA ARG A 207 -0.13 12.56 25.41
C ARG A 207 -1.55 12.08 25.75
N ARG A 208 -2.47 12.19 24.83
CA ARG A 208 -3.87 11.82 24.96
C ARG A 208 -4.38 11.07 23.74
#